data_c9f0efa1120207020063e3b23cf46411
#
_entry.id   c9f0efa1120207020063e3b23cf46411
#
_cell.length_a   1.000
_cell.length_b   1.000
_cell.length_c   1.000
_cell.angle_alpha   90.00
_cell.angle_beta   90.00
_cell.angle_gamma   90.00
#
_symmetry.space_group_name_H-M   'P 1'
#
loop_
_entity.id
_entity.type
_entity.pdbx_description
1 polymer ?
#
loop_
_entity_poly.entity_id
_entity_poly.type
_entity_poly.pdbx_seq_one_letter_code
_entity_poly.pdbx_strand_id
1 'polypeptide(L)'
;MEIEALGKKWEINGIDFKPRRKLHAIHSQSYAPAVLNKSNEIDWDKYYDAIEMALSIAFTNPESAVEGLTDAEIDALGQAIIQSYLFIEKKANGGAA
;
A
#
# COMPACT_ATOMS: atom_id res chain seq x y z
N MET A 1 -12.78 1.74 -6.24
CA MET A 1 -11.79 2.35 -7.15
C MET A 1 -10.99 1.24 -7.82
N GLU A 2 -10.47 1.49 -9.00
CA GLU A 2 -9.76 0.48 -9.77
C GLU A 2 -8.27 0.78 -9.80
N ILE A 3 -7.45 -0.27 -9.64
CA ILE A 3 -6.00 -0.17 -9.77
C ILE A 3 -5.48 -1.25 -10.70
N GLU A 4 -4.28 -1.08 -11.21
CA GLU A 4 -3.58 -2.11 -11.96
C GLU A 4 -2.44 -2.67 -11.14
N ALA A 5 -2.38 -3.99 -11.05
CA ALA A 5 -1.30 -4.70 -10.38
C ALA A 5 -1.26 -6.14 -10.91
N LEU A 6 -0.08 -6.72 -10.94
CA LEU A 6 0.11 -8.11 -11.35
C LEU A 6 -0.45 -8.38 -12.76
N GLY A 7 -0.38 -7.40 -13.65
CA GLY A 7 -0.82 -7.52 -15.03
C GLY A 7 -2.33 -7.54 -15.22
N LYS A 8 -3.10 -7.16 -14.22
CA LYS A 8 -4.55 -7.10 -14.33
C LYS A 8 -5.14 -5.96 -13.51
N LYS A 9 -6.41 -5.71 -13.70
CA LYS A 9 -7.16 -4.68 -12.97
C LYS A 9 -7.78 -5.28 -11.72
N TRP A 10 -7.76 -4.50 -10.63
CA TRP A 10 -8.33 -4.87 -9.35
C TRP A 10 -9.33 -3.81 -8.92
N GLU A 11 -10.49 -4.24 -8.49
CA GLU A 11 -11.46 -3.33 -7.88
C GLU A 11 -11.23 -3.34 -6.37
N ILE A 12 -10.94 -2.17 -5.80
CA ILE A 12 -10.69 -2.03 -4.37
C ILE A 12 -11.58 -0.98 -3.76
N ASN A 13 -11.80 -1.07 -2.46
CA ASN A 13 -12.57 -0.08 -1.72
C ASN A 13 -11.82 1.26 -1.73
N GLY A 14 -12.56 2.36 -1.63
CA GLY A 14 -11.97 3.65 -1.37
C GLY A 14 -11.43 3.72 0.07
N ILE A 15 -10.73 4.79 0.40
CA ILE A 15 -10.15 4.96 1.72
C ILE A 15 -10.59 6.29 2.31
N ASP A 16 -11.02 6.25 3.58
CA ASP A 16 -11.38 7.44 4.34
C ASP A 16 -10.15 8.09 4.95
N PHE A 17 -10.30 9.30 5.43
CA PHE A 17 -9.19 10.10 5.95
C PHE A 17 -8.47 9.42 7.12
N LYS A 18 -9.20 8.90 8.12
CA LYS A 18 -8.57 8.30 9.29
C LYS A 18 -7.75 7.05 8.97
N PRO A 19 -8.29 6.06 8.25
CA PRO A 19 -7.48 4.92 7.82
C PRO A 19 -6.29 5.32 6.95
N ARG A 20 -6.48 6.31 6.06
CA ARG A 20 -5.39 6.79 5.21
C ARG A 20 -4.25 7.37 6.05
N ARG A 21 -4.59 8.15 7.08
CA ARG A 21 -3.61 8.73 7.98
C ARG A 21 -2.82 7.65 8.72
N LYS A 22 -3.50 6.61 9.21
CA LYS A 22 -2.84 5.49 9.89
C LYS A 22 -1.93 4.72 8.95
N LEU A 23 -2.40 4.46 7.75
CA LEU A 23 -1.60 3.75 6.74
C LEU A 23 -0.36 4.56 6.39
N HIS A 24 -0.51 5.86 6.20
CA HIS A 24 0.62 6.74 5.89
C HIS A 24 1.65 6.72 7.01
N ALA A 25 1.21 6.77 8.27
CA ALA A 25 2.11 6.75 9.42
C ALA A 25 2.91 5.46 9.48
N ILE A 26 2.26 4.31 9.33
CA ILE A 26 2.93 3.01 9.37
C ILE A 26 3.90 2.86 8.19
N HIS A 27 3.47 3.25 7.01
CA HIS A 27 4.31 3.19 5.81
C HIS A 27 5.56 4.06 5.98
N SER A 28 5.40 5.27 6.50
CA SER A 28 6.54 6.17 6.75
C SER A 28 7.49 5.60 7.80
N GLN A 29 6.95 5.00 8.86
CA GLN A 29 7.76 4.37 9.90
C GLN A 29 8.61 3.22 9.37
N SER A 30 8.12 2.49 8.37
CA SER A 30 8.88 1.38 7.80
C SER A 30 10.17 1.84 7.14
N TYR A 31 10.22 3.04 6.62
CA TYR A 31 11.40 3.60 5.97
C TYR A 31 12.22 4.53 6.87
N ALA A 32 11.76 4.81 8.08
CA ALA A 32 12.45 5.70 8.99
C ALA A 32 13.91 5.30 9.29
N PRO A 33 14.23 4.02 9.54
CA PRO A 33 15.62 3.63 9.78
C PRO A 33 16.53 3.95 8.59
N ALA A 34 16.05 3.73 7.37
CA ALA A 34 16.83 4.01 6.16
C ALA A 34 17.10 5.51 6.02
N VAL A 35 16.10 6.34 6.30
CA VAL A 35 16.23 7.80 6.20
C VAL A 35 17.13 8.35 7.30
N LEU A 36 16.86 7.97 8.56
CA LEU A 36 17.57 8.52 9.72
C LEU A 36 19.03 8.08 9.81
N ASN A 37 19.30 6.83 9.45
CA ASN A 37 20.64 6.25 9.55
C ASN A 37 21.38 6.25 8.23
N LYS A 38 20.77 6.77 7.17
CA LYS A 38 21.33 6.77 5.80
C LYS A 38 21.81 5.38 5.39
N SER A 39 21.03 4.38 5.74
CA SER A 39 21.31 2.98 5.41
C SER A 39 20.19 2.44 4.52
N ASN A 40 20.35 1.20 4.05
CA ASN A 40 19.31 0.53 3.28
C ASN A 40 18.38 -0.30 4.18
N GLU A 41 18.44 -0.06 5.48
CA GLU A 41 17.61 -0.80 6.42
C GLU A 41 16.16 -0.32 6.38
N ILE A 42 15.26 -1.27 6.36
CA ILE A 42 13.82 -1.03 6.43
C ILE A 42 13.30 -1.76 7.67
N ASP A 43 12.38 -1.14 8.38
CA ASP A 43 11.68 -1.82 9.46
C ASP A 43 10.65 -2.76 8.82
N TRP A 44 11.03 -4.01 8.63
CA TRP A 44 10.20 -4.98 7.91
C TRP A 44 8.89 -5.29 8.63
N ASP A 45 8.87 -5.23 9.96
CA ASP A 45 7.61 -5.42 10.70
C ASP A 45 6.61 -4.32 10.33
N LYS A 46 7.06 -3.07 10.31
CA LYS A 46 6.20 -1.95 9.92
C LYS A 46 5.83 -2.00 8.46
N TYR A 47 6.76 -2.43 7.62
CA TYR A 47 6.50 -2.60 6.19
C TYR A 47 5.35 -3.58 5.95
N TYR A 48 5.42 -4.76 6.57
CA TYR A 48 4.39 -5.77 6.40
C TYR A 48 3.09 -5.37 7.10
N ASP A 49 3.15 -4.66 8.21
CA ASP A 49 1.95 -4.09 8.84
C ASP A 49 1.23 -3.16 7.86
N ALA A 50 1.97 -2.33 7.12
CA ALA A 50 1.38 -1.45 6.12
C ALA A 50 0.74 -2.24 4.98
N ILE A 51 1.40 -3.30 4.50
CA ILE A 51 0.85 -4.17 3.46
C ILE A 51 -0.47 -4.80 3.93
N GLU A 52 -0.47 -5.39 5.13
CA GLU A 52 -1.67 -6.02 5.69
C GLU A 52 -2.80 -5.02 5.89
N MET A 53 -2.47 -3.84 6.39
CA MET A 53 -3.47 -2.78 6.57
C MET A 53 -4.07 -2.36 5.23
N ALA A 54 -3.24 -2.17 4.21
CA ALA A 54 -3.71 -1.78 2.89
C ALA A 54 -4.66 -2.84 2.31
N LEU A 55 -4.31 -4.11 2.43
CA LEU A 55 -5.17 -5.19 1.97
C LEU A 55 -6.50 -5.23 2.71
N SER A 56 -6.48 -5.01 4.03
CA SER A 56 -7.70 -5.03 4.83
C SER A 56 -8.64 -3.88 4.52
N ILE A 57 -8.09 -2.74 4.11
CA ILE A 57 -8.90 -1.60 3.68
C ILE A 57 -9.44 -1.84 2.27
N ALA A 58 -8.59 -2.33 1.38
CA ALA A 58 -8.93 -2.51 -0.03
C ALA A 58 -10.01 -3.57 -0.27
N PHE A 59 -10.00 -4.63 0.51
CA PHE A 59 -10.89 -5.77 0.29
C PHE A 59 -11.70 -6.08 1.53
N THR A 60 -13.00 -6.31 1.34
CA THR A 60 -13.88 -6.76 2.42
C THR A 60 -13.42 -8.10 2.98
N ASN A 61 -12.92 -8.96 2.09
CA ASN A 61 -12.37 -10.26 2.48
C ASN A 61 -10.98 -10.42 1.85
N PRO A 62 -9.94 -9.88 2.50
CA PRO A 62 -8.59 -9.89 1.91
C PRO A 62 -8.02 -11.29 1.70
N GLU A 63 -8.33 -12.25 2.56
CA GLU A 63 -7.83 -13.60 2.40
C GLU A 63 -8.32 -14.24 1.09
N SER A 64 -9.60 -14.03 0.76
CA SER A 64 -10.14 -14.52 -0.50
C SER A 64 -9.54 -13.78 -1.69
N ALA A 65 -9.31 -12.49 -1.55
CA ALA A 65 -8.79 -11.66 -2.63
C ALA A 65 -7.38 -12.09 -3.06
N VAL A 66 -6.56 -12.53 -2.11
CA VAL A 66 -5.17 -12.93 -2.39
C VAL A 66 -5.01 -14.45 -2.52
N GLU A 67 -6.09 -15.19 -2.51
CA GLU A 67 -6.03 -16.64 -2.65
C GLU A 67 -5.34 -17.02 -3.95
N GLY A 68 -4.38 -17.94 -3.86
CA GLY A 68 -3.63 -18.40 -5.02
C GLY A 68 -2.43 -17.53 -5.40
N LEU A 69 -2.23 -16.40 -4.72
CA LEU A 69 -1.06 -15.56 -4.97
C LEU A 69 0.13 -16.02 -4.14
N THR A 70 1.33 -15.84 -4.69
CA THR A 70 2.57 -16.04 -3.95
C THR A 70 2.80 -14.88 -2.99
N ASP A 71 3.71 -15.05 -2.03
CA ASP A 71 4.06 -13.98 -1.10
C ASP A 71 4.57 -12.74 -1.83
N ALA A 72 5.39 -12.94 -2.87
CA ALA A 72 5.89 -11.83 -3.68
C ALA A 72 4.77 -11.10 -4.40
N GLU A 73 3.77 -11.83 -4.88
CA GLU A 73 2.62 -11.23 -5.56
C GLU A 73 1.73 -10.46 -4.58
N ILE A 74 1.52 -11.00 -3.37
CA ILE A 74 0.78 -10.30 -2.33
C ILE A 74 1.49 -9.00 -1.94
N ASP A 75 2.79 -9.04 -1.80
CA ASP A 75 3.60 -7.86 -1.51
C ASP A 75 3.46 -6.82 -2.62
N ALA A 76 3.59 -7.22 -3.87
CA ALA A 76 3.44 -6.33 -5.02
C ALA A 76 2.03 -5.72 -5.09
N LEU A 77 1.01 -6.51 -4.84
CA LEU A 77 -0.37 -6.02 -4.80
C LEU A 77 -0.55 -5.00 -3.68
N GLY A 78 -0.06 -5.31 -2.48
CA GLY A 78 -0.14 -4.42 -1.34
C GLY A 78 0.56 -3.09 -1.61
N GLN A 79 1.72 -3.12 -2.24
CA GLN A 79 2.45 -1.91 -2.63
C GLN A 79 1.65 -1.07 -3.62
N ALA A 80 1.05 -1.70 -4.62
CA ALA A 80 0.22 -0.99 -5.59
C ALA A 80 -0.96 -0.30 -4.91
N ILE A 81 -1.58 -0.97 -3.95
CA ILE A 81 -2.68 -0.41 -3.17
C ILE A 81 -2.19 0.79 -2.34
N ILE A 82 -1.08 0.66 -1.66
CA ILE A 82 -0.49 1.75 -0.87
C ILE A 82 -0.21 2.95 -1.76
N GLN A 83 0.40 2.74 -2.91
CA GLN A 83 0.68 3.82 -3.86
C GLN A 83 -0.61 4.53 -4.27
N SER A 84 -1.66 3.77 -4.55
CA SER A 84 -2.94 4.33 -4.95
C SER A 84 -3.59 5.15 -3.84
N TYR A 85 -3.52 4.68 -2.60
CA TYR A 85 -4.15 5.37 -1.49
C TYR A 85 -3.38 6.61 -1.02
N LEU A 86 -2.06 6.54 -1.01
CA LEU A 86 -1.24 7.60 -0.42
C LEU A 86 -0.75 8.63 -1.41
N PHE A 87 -0.60 8.26 -2.67
CA PHE A 87 0.06 9.12 -3.66
C PHE A 87 -0.81 9.51 -4.84
N ILE A 88 -2.10 9.15 -4.82
CA ILE A 88 -3.01 9.44 -5.94
C ILE A 88 -3.18 10.94 -6.17
N GLU A 89 -3.25 11.73 -5.10
CA GLU A 89 -3.39 13.18 -5.21
C GLU A 89 -2.17 13.82 -5.88
N LYS A 90 -0.99 13.36 -5.50
CA LYS A 90 0.25 13.83 -6.10
C LYS A 90 0.28 13.54 -7.59
N LYS A 91 -0.16 12.35 -7.97
CA LYS A 91 -0.24 11.96 -9.37
C LYS A 91 -1.25 12.81 -10.13
N ALA A 92 -2.42 13.06 -9.54
CA ALA A 92 -3.45 13.90 -10.13
C ALA A 92 -2.95 15.34 -10.32
N ASN A 93 -2.28 15.89 -9.31
CA ASN A 93 -1.71 17.23 -9.37
C ASN A 93 -0.64 17.31 -10.47
N GLY A 94 0.20 16.30 -10.57
CA GLY A 94 1.20 16.22 -11.62
C GLY A 94 0.56 16.18 -13.00
N GLY A 95 -0.54 15.48 -13.14
CA GLY A 95 -1.30 15.42 -14.38
C GLY A 95 -1.96 16.74 -14.72
N ALA A 96 -2.37 17.52 -13.73
CA ALA A 96 -3.00 18.81 -13.94
C ALA A 96 -1.99 19.90 -14.29
N ALA A 97 -0.77 19.72 -13.85
CA ALA A 97 0.29 20.68 -14.16
C ALA A 97 0.78 20.52 -15.57
#